data_87401e4dcb452de878e0f3b4093d12e0
#
_entry.id   87401e4dcb452de878e0f3b4093d12e0
#
_cell.length_a   1.000
_cell.length_b   1.000
_cell.length_c   1.000
_cell.angle_alpha   90.00
_cell.angle_beta   90.00
_cell.angle_gamma   90.00
#
_symmetry.space_group_name_H-M   'P 1'
#
loop_
_entity.id
_entity.type
_entity.pdbx_description
1 polymer ?
#
loop_
_entity_poly.entity_id
_entity_poly.type
_entity_poly.pdbx_seq_one_letter_code
_entity_poly.pdbx_strand_id
1 'polypeptide(L)'
;NRHKTIYFMSIDALSANELSDIYSNSYFAPCPFGFISPDTFRIMETLESGCIPIVKKLYMIDYFKIIFGDHPFVVVNKWKNIGKVISDYQSNPEELHNKQKEVWEWYSKFKQSLSSDIEIIIKDKNSKLESVQFNYQKQKIYNFFRRFIFFYWFKLRRKSWFLKIQKFIYKSKKTIKKVTNN
;
A
#
# COMPACT_ATOMS: atom_id res chain seq x y z
N ASN A 1 7.94 21.68 18.35
CA ASN A 1 8.12 20.23 18.23
C ASN A 1 8.30 19.87 16.76
N ARG A 2 9.54 19.60 16.38
CA ARG A 2 9.85 19.10 15.03
C ARG A 2 9.40 17.64 14.98
N HIS A 3 8.35 17.33 14.22
CA HIS A 3 8.00 15.95 13.90
C HIS A 3 9.15 15.34 13.11
N LYS A 4 9.92 14.48 13.75
CA LYS A 4 10.89 13.63 13.05
C LYS A 4 10.11 12.64 12.21
N THR A 5 10.21 12.76 10.88
CA THR A 5 9.79 11.66 9.99
C THR A 5 10.78 10.52 10.21
N ILE A 6 10.33 9.48 10.92
CA ILE A 6 11.17 8.33 11.22
C ILE A 6 10.96 7.30 10.11
N TYR A 7 11.96 7.12 9.26
CA TYR A 7 12.00 6.00 8.32
C TYR A 7 12.57 4.79 9.06
N PHE A 8 11.69 3.88 9.50
CA PHE A 8 12.14 2.61 10.02
C PHE A 8 12.48 1.66 8.87
N MET A 9 13.77 1.47 8.62
CA MET A 9 14.29 0.24 8.02
C MET A 9 14.90 -0.57 9.18
N SER A 10 14.06 -1.21 9.97
CA SER A 10 14.53 -2.20 10.92
C SER A 10 14.88 -3.48 10.15
N ILE A 11 16.09 -3.99 10.37
CA ILE A 11 16.50 -5.33 9.94
C ILE A 11 15.79 -6.36 10.83
N ASP A 12 15.48 -5.98 12.07
CA ASP A 12 14.72 -6.76 13.02
C ASP A 12 13.22 -6.48 12.89
N ALA A 13 12.42 -7.53 12.91
CA ALA A 13 10.98 -7.40 12.85
C ALA A 13 10.47 -6.73 14.13
N LEU A 14 9.68 -5.66 13.98
CA LEU A 14 8.98 -5.04 15.10
C LEU A 14 7.96 -6.02 15.68
N SER A 15 7.79 -6.01 16.98
CA SER A 15 6.66 -6.68 17.63
C SER A 15 5.33 -6.03 17.21
N ALA A 16 4.23 -6.76 17.36
CA ALA A 16 2.91 -6.24 17.04
C ALA A 16 2.56 -4.98 17.85
N ASN A 17 2.99 -4.92 19.13
CA ASN A 17 2.75 -3.77 19.99
C ASN A 17 3.54 -2.55 19.53
N GLU A 18 4.83 -2.69 19.22
CA GLU A 18 5.66 -1.60 18.71
C GLU A 18 5.11 -1.05 17.37
N LEU A 19 4.63 -1.94 16.50
CA LEU A 19 4.02 -1.52 15.23
C LEU A 19 2.72 -0.75 15.47
N SER A 20 1.88 -1.22 16.39
CA SER A 20 0.63 -0.55 16.78
C SER A 20 0.90 0.84 17.36
N ASP A 21 1.91 0.98 18.23
CA ASP A 21 2.30 2.26 18.82
C ASP A 21 2.80 3.25 17.74
N ILE A 22 3.57 2.77 16.77
CA ILE A 22 4.03 3.60 15.65
C ILE A 22 2.84 4.10 14.83
N TYR A 23 1.90 3.23 14.49
CA TYR A 23 0.73 3.63 13.72
C TYR A 23 -0.15 4.61 14.49
N SER A 24 -0.43 4.34 15.77
CA SER A 24 -1.27 5.21 16.63
C SER A 24 -0.70 6.63 16.80
N ASN A 25 0.62 6.78 16.63
CA ASN A 25 1.32 8.06 16.70
C ASN A 25 1.68 8.65 15.33
N SER A 26 1.09 8.13 14.24
CA SER A 26 1.37 8.56 12.88
C SER A 26 0.12 9.05 12.17
N TYR A 27 0.22 10.13 11.38
CA TYR A 27 -0.88 10.55 10.50
C TYR A 27 -0.96 9.71 9.23
N PHE A 28 0.20 9.29 8.70
CA PHE A 28 0.29 8.60 7.43
C PHE A 28 1.06 7.29 7.59
N ALA A 29 0.61 6.26 6.88
CA ALA A 29 1.36 5.03 6.75
C ALA A 29 1.53 4.62 5.28
N PRO A 30 2.78 4.50 4.78
CA PRO A 30 3.04 3.94 3.47
C PRO A 30 2.65 2.46 3.42
N CYS A 31 1.77 2.12 2.48
CA CYS A 31 1.31 0.75 2.25
C CYS A 31 1.89 0.21 0.93
N PRO A 32 3.16 -0.26 0.93
CA PRO A 32 3.77 -0.81 -0.25
C PRO A 32 3.09 -2.12 -0.66
N PHE A 33 3.15 -2.42 -1.95
CA PHE A 33 2.63 -3.67 -2.48
C PHE A 33 3.32 -4.87 -1.82
N GLY A 34 2.51 -5.88 -1.53
CA GLY A 34 3.01 -7.18 -1.18
C GLY A 34 3.73 -7.87 -2.34
N PHE A 35 4.35 -8.98 -2.03
CA PHE A 35 5.13 -9.73 -3.01
C PHE A 35 4.26 -10.36 -4.12
N ILE A 36 3.06 -10.81 -3.77
CA ILE A 36 2.12 -11.47 -4.67
C ILE A 36 0.94 -10.57 -5.03
N SER A 37 0.44 -9.80 -4.08
CA SER A 37 -0.73 -8.94 -4.24
C SER A 37 -0.44 -7.49 -3.84
N PRO A 38 -1.01 -6.48 -4.50
CA PRO A 38 -0.91 -5.09 -4.07
C PRO A 38 -1.53 -4.85 -2.70
N ASP A 39 -2.61 -5.56 -2.40
CA ASP A 39 -3.26 -5.55 -1.10
C ASP A 39 -2.40 -6.30 -0.06
N THR A 40 -2.14 -5.64 1.03
CA THR A 40 -1.39 -6.20 2.16
C THR A 40 -2.18 -5.93 3.44
N PHE A 41 -1.97 -6.76 4.46
CA PHE A 41 -2.53 -6.53 5.80
C PHE A 41 -2.21 -5.12 6.33
N ARG A 42 -1.11 -4.53 5.87
CA ARG A 42 -0.68 -3.19 6.27
C ARG A 42 -1.72 -2.10 6.01
N ILE A 43 -2.56 -2.26 4.99
CA ILE A 43 -3.66 -1.31 4.75
C ILE A 43 -4.70 -1.41 5.85
N MET A 44 -5.08 -2.62 6.23
CA MET A 44 -6.05 -2.82 7.31
C MET A 44 -5.49 -2.37 8.66
N GLU A 45 -4.23 -2.70 8.96
CA GLU A 45 -3.53 -2.23 10.16
C GLU A 45 -3.48 -0.70 10.22
N THR A 46 -3.20 -0.05 9.09
CA THR A 46 -3.19 1.41 8.96
C THR A 46 -4.56 2.01 9.24
N LEU A 47 -5.61 1.44 8.65
CA LEU A 47 -7.00 1.92 8.81
C LEU A 47 -7.51 1.71 10.24
N GLU A 48 -7.22 0.55 10.85
CA GLU A 48 -7.60 0.28 12.25
C GLU A 48 -6.93 1.24 13.23
N SER A 49 -5.73 1.68 12.93
CA SER A 49 -4.97 2.64 13.76
C SER A 49 -5.33 4.10 13.49
N GLY A 50 -6.28 4.38 12.60
CA GLY A 50 -6.71 5.75 12.26
C GLY A 50 -5.72 6.54 11.42
N CYS A 51 -4.72 5.87 10.82
CA CYS A 51 -3.78 6.47 9.90
C CYS A 51 -4.37 6.62 8.49
N ILE A 52 -3.84 7.58 7.73
CA ILE A 52 -4.14 7.75 6.32
C ILE A 52 -3.22 6.84 5.50
N PRO A 53 -3.76 5.84 4.77
CA PRO A 53 -2.95 4.99 3.90
C PRO A 53 -2.38 5.78 2.73
N ILE A 54 -1.07 5.65 2.49
CA ILE A 54 -0.45 6.11 1.25
C ILE A 54 -0.18 4.90 0.38
N VAL A 55 -0.84 4.84 -0.77
CA VAL A 55 -0.75 3.75 -1.73
C VAL A 55 -0.16 4.24 -3.05
N LYS A 56 0.42 3.32 -3.82
CA LYS A 56 1.01 3.66 -5.11
C LYS A 56 0.17 3.10 -6.24
N LYS A 57 -0.01 3.88 -7.31
CA LYS A 57 -0.56 3.35 -8.57
C LYS A 57 0.32 2.25 -9.13
N LEU A 58 -0.29 1.21 -9.66
CA LEU A 58 0.37 0.14 -10.36
C LEU A 58 0.11 0.27 -11.85
N TYR A 59 1.17 0.50 -12.65
CA TYR A 59 1.06 0.75 -14.10
C TYR A 59 0.03 1.84 -14.46
N MET A 60 0.07 2.97 -13.74
CA MET A 60 -0.86 4.10 -13.89
C MET A 60 -2.30 3.84 -13.42
N ILE A 61 -2.62 2.64 -12.94
CA ILE A 61 -3.94 2.25 -12.47
C ILE A 61 -3.98 2.31 -10.94
N ASP A 62 -5.04 2.87 -10.40
CA ASP A 62 -5.34 2.77 -8.99
C ASP A 62 -5.97 1.39 -8.72
N TYR A 63 -5.14 0.48 -8.23
CA TYR A 63 -5.56 -0.89 -7.93
C TYR A 63 -6.60 -0.94 -6.80
N PHE A 64 -6.47 -0.06 -5.83
CA PHE A 64 -7.37 -0.05 -4.67
C PHE A 64 -8.76 0.46 -5.03
N LYS A 65 -8.87 1.34 -6.03
CA LYS A 65 -10.15 1.73 -6.60
C LYS A 65 -10.90 0.55 -7.27
N ILE A 66 -10.15 -0.44 -7.78
CA ILE A 66 -10.75 -1.67 -8.35
C ILE A 66 -11.30 -2.57 -7.24
N ILE A 67 -10.63 -2.62 -6.07
CA ILE A 67 -11.02 -3.49 -4.95
C ILE A 67 -12.11 -2.84 -4.10
N PHE A 68 -11.91 -1.59 -3.70
CA PHE A 68 -12.71 -0.91 -2.69
C PHE A 68 -13.70 0.11 -3.29
N GLY A 69 -13.69 0.29 -4.63
CA GLY A 69 -14.43 1.39 -5.25
C GLY A 69 -13.80 2.74 -4.95
N ASP A 70 -14.62 3.77 -4.77
CA ASP A 70 -14.13 5.08 -4.37
C ASP A 70 -13.67 5.05 -2.91
N HIS A 71 -12.38 5.25 -2.72
CA HIS A 71 -11.72 5.23 -1.42
C HIS A 71 -10.94 6.52 -1.17
N PRO A 72 -10.78 6.97 0.08
CA PRO A 72 -10.13 8.23 0.42
C PRO A 72 -8.61 8.13 0.62
N PHE A 73 -7.97 7.04 0.17
CA PHE A 73 -6.53 6.85 0.37
C PHE A 73 -5.72 7.89 -0.41
N VAL A 74 -4.56 8.24 0.10
CA VAL A 74 -3.61 9.07 -0.62
C VAL A 74 -2.89 8.23 -1.68
N VAL A 75 -3.08 8.57 -2.95
CA VAL A 75 -2.57 7.79 -4.08
C VAL A 75 -1.40 8.50 -4.74
N VAL A 76 -0.22 7.89 -4.74
CA VAL A 76 0.98 8.44 -5.39
C VAL A 76 1.35 7.67 -6.64
N ASN A 77 1.90 8.36 -7.63
CA ASN A 77 2.41 7.71 -8.84
C ASN A 77 3.78 7.05 -8.61
N LYS A 78 4.59 7.63 -7.75
CA LYS A 78 5.96 7.16 -7.43
C LYS A 78 6.22 7.38 -5.95
N TRP A 79 6.86 6.43 -5.29
CA TRP A 79 7.21 6.53 -3.88
C TRP A 79 8.07 7.75 -3.53
N LYS A 80 8.90 8.23 -4.44
CA LYS A 80 9.69 9.44 -4.23
C LYS A 80 8.86 10.72 -4.01
N ASN A 81 7.57 10.68 -4.35
CA ASN A 81 6.67 11.83 -4.20
C ASN A 81 6.05 11.91 -2.79
N ILE A 82 6.25 10.91 -1.93
CA ILE A 82 5.67 10.89 -0.57
C ILE A 82 6.08 12.12 0.24
N GLY A 83 7.36 12.48 0.20
CA GLY A 83 7.85 13.61 0.97
C GLY A 83 7.11 14.92 0.64
N LYS A 84 6.85 15.16 -0.65
CA LYS A 84 6.07 16.32 -1.08
C LYS A 84 4.63 16.25 -0.54
N VAL A 85 3.96 15.12 -0.70
CA VAL A 85 2.58 14.94 -0.23
C VAL A 85 2.45 15.18 1.27
N ILE A 86 3.37 14.63 2.06
CA ILE A 86 3.39 14.85 3.52
C ILE A 86 3.62 16.32 3.84
N SER A 87 4.55 16.99 3.15
CA SER A 87 4.83 18.41 3.33
C SER A 87 3.62 19.29 3.01
N ASP A 88 2.90 18.97 1.92
CA ASP A 88 1.69 19.70 1.51
C ASP A 88 0.62 19.62 2.63
N TYR A 89 0.35 18.43 3.18
CA TYR A 89 -0.58 18.26 4.30
C TYR A 89 -0.09 18.88 5.61
N GLN A 90 1.21 18.84 5.90
CA GLN A 90 1.78 19.50 7.09
C GLN A 90 1.62 21.04 7.03
N SER A 91 1.62 21.60 5.83
CA SER A 91 1.39 23.02 5.61
C SER A 91 -0.08 23.43 5.75
N ASN A 92 -1.00 22.46 5.70
CA ASN A 92 -2.44 22.68 5.84
C ASN A 92 -3.05 21.70 6.87
N PRO A 93 -2.97 22.01 8.17
CA PRO A 93 -3.47 21.12 9.23
C PRO A 93 -4.97 20.82 9.15
N GLU A 94 -5.75 21.76 8.64
CA GLU A 94 -7.19 21.58 8.46
C GLU A 94 -7.49 20.52 7.39
N GLU A 95 -6.80 20.58 6.26
CA GLU A 95 -6.93 19.60 5.20
C GLU A 95 -6.48 18.19 5.67
N LEU A 96 -5.41 18.13 6.47
CA LEU A 96 -4.95 16.89 7.09
C LEU A 96 -6.02 16.27 7.98
N HIS A 97 -6.63 17.09 8.86
CA HIS A 97 -7.69 16.64 9.76
C HIS A 97 -8.92 16.16 8.98
N ASN A 98 -9.35 16.92 7.97
CA ASN A 98 -10.47 16.55 7.11
C ASN A 98 -10.20 15.24 6.36
N LYS A 99 -8.98 15.04 5.85
CA LYS A 99 -8.58 13.81 5.19
C LYS A 99 -8.59 12.61 6.14
N GLN A 100 -8.11 12.78 7.36
CA GLN A 100 -8.13 11.72 8.38
C GLN A 100 -9.57 11.34 8.75
N LYS A 101 -10.44 12.32 8.94
CA LYS A 101 -11.87 12.12 9.21
C LYS A 101 -12.55 11.39 8.05
N GLU A 102 -12.29 11.79 6.81
CA GLU A 102 -12.81 11.13 5.60
C GLU A 102 -12.43 9.64 5.55
N VAL A 103 -11.15 9.33 5.83
CA VAL A 103 -10.66 7.94 5.87
C VAL A 103 -11.35 7.15 6.97
N TRP A 104 -11.49 7.72 8.16
CA TRP A 104 -12.12 7.07 9.30
C TRP A 104 -13.60 6.78 9.05
N GLU A 105 -14.35 7.75 8.52
CA GLU A 105 -15.77 7.59 8.18
C GLU A 105 -15.97 6.54 7.09
N TRP A 106 -15.14 6.57 6.06
CA TRP A 106 -15.18 5.59 4.99
C TRP A 106 -14.92 4.17 5.53
N TYR A 107 -13.89 4.03 6.37
CA TYR A 107 -13.54 2.71 6.95
C TYR A 107 -14.62 2.18 7.89
N SER A 108 -15.25 3.05 8.66
CA SER A 108 -16.37 2.68 9.52
C SER A 108 -17.55 2.15 8.71
N LYS A 109 -17.91 2.82 7.62
CA LYS A 109 -18.95 2.36 6.68
C LYS A 109 -18.57 1.03 6.02
N PHE A 110 -17.31 0.89 5.61
CA PHE A 110 -16.80 -0.35 5.03
C PHE A 110 -16.93 -1.54 6.00
N LYS A 111 -16.56 -1.37 7.27
CA LYS A 111 -16.73 -2.40 8.30
C LYS A 111 -18.19 -2.77 8.54
N GLN A 112 -19.07 -1.79 8.58
CA GLN A 112 -20.52 -2.03 8.74
C GLN A 112 -21.08 -2.83 7.57
N SER A 113 -20.76 -2.44 6.32
CA SER A 113 -21.18 -3.18 5.13
C SER A 113 -20.67 -4.62 5.16
N LEU A 114 -19.39 -4.81 5.48
CA LEU A 114 -18.79 -6.15 5.56
C LEU A 114 -19.47 -7.01 6.62
N SER A 115 -19.78 -6.44 7.79
CA SER A 115 -20.50 -7.15 8.86
C SER A 115 -21.89 -7.57 8.42
N SER A 116 -22.63 -6.68 7.75
CA SER A 116 -23.96 -6.98 7.21
C SER A 116 -23.90 -8.09 6.17
N ASP A 117 -22.93 -8.04 5.26
CA ASP A 117 -22.74 -9.07 4.22
C ASP A 117 -22.45 -10.44 4.84
N ILE A 118 -21.60 -10.48 5.87
CA ILE A 118 -21.29 -11.71 6.61
C ILE A 118 -22.53 -12.26 7.31
N GLU A 119 -23.34 -11.39 7.94
CA GLU A 119 -24.58 -11.82 8.60
C GLU A 119 -25.58 -12.43 7.59
N ILE A 120 -25.71 -11.84 6.41
CA ILE A 120 -26.55 -12.37 5.33
C ILE A 120 -26.07 -13.76 4.93
N ILE A 121 -24.75 -13.94 4.73
CA ILE A 121 -24.16 -15.24 4.36
C ILE A 121 -24.43 -16.30 5.43
N ILE A 122 -24.32 -15.93 6.70
CA ILE A 122 -24.51 -16.87 7.82
C ILE A 122 -25.99 -17.26 7.94
N LYS A 123 -26.93 -16.30 7.77
CA LYS A 123 -28.36 -16.53 7.91
C LYS A 123 -28.97 -17.27 6.73
N ASP A 124 -28.47 -17.03 5.54
CA ASP A 124 -28.97 -17.64 4.30
C ASP A 124 -27.84 -18.29 3.51
N LYS A 125 -27.60 -19.58 3.80
CA LYS A 125 -26.59 -20.39 3.08
C LYS A 125 -26.85 -20.49 1.57
N ASN A 126 -28.06 -20.14 1.10
CA ASN A 126 -28.47 -20.21 -0.30
C ASN A 126 -28.49 -18.80 -0.96
N SER A 127 -28.26 -17.72 -0.21
CA SER A 127 -28.24 -16.39 -0.80
C SER A 127 -27.00 -16.25 -1.69
N LYS A 128 -27.22 -16.09 -2.98
CA LYS A 128 -26.18 -15.64 -3.89
C LYS A 128 -25.87 -14.19 -3.50
N LEU A 129 -24.68 -13.92 -3.05
CA LEU A 129 -24.19 -12.57 -2.82
C LEU A 129 -24.22 -11.78 -4.13
N GLU A 130 -25.31 -11.07 -4.37
CA GLU A 130 -25.40 -10.14 -5.51
C GLU A 130 -24.70 -8.80 -5.20
N SER A 131 -24.47 -8.48 -3.93
CA SER A 131 -24.06 -7.15 -3.48
C SER A 131 -22.57 -6.86 -3.65
N VAL A 132 -21.70 -7.84 -3.67
CA VAL A 132 -20.29 -7.64 -3.96
C VAL A 132 -20.04 -7.92 -5.43
N GLN A 133 -20.42 -7.01 -6.30
CA GLN A 133 -19.90 -6.96 -7.66
C GLN A 133 -18.39 -6.58 -7.62
N PHE A 134 -17.62 -7.45 -7.01
CA PHE A 134 -16.20 -7.50 -7.32
C PHE A 134 -16.10 -7.70 -8.84
N ASN A 135 -15.46 -6.77 -9.50
CA ASN A 135 -15.21 -6.91 -10.93
C ASN A 135 -14.13 -8.00 -11.12
N TYR A 136 -14.53 -9.23 -10.68
CA TYR A 136 -13.70 -10.42 -10.55
C TYR A 136 -12.99 -10.77 -11.86
N GLN A 137 -13.62 -10.45 -12.99
CA GLN A 137 -13.01 -10.70 -14.29
C GLN A 137 -11.82 -9.77 -14.56
N LYS A 138 -11.94 -8.46 -14.27
CA LYS A 138 -10.82 -7.53 -14.40
C LYS A 138 -9.69 -7.87 -13.44
N GLN A 139 -10.03 -8.25 -12.21
CA GLN A 139 -9.05 -8.70 -11.23
C GLN A 139 -8.36 -10.01 -11.64
N LYS A 140 -9.10 -10.97 -12.25
CA LYS A 140 -8.55 -12.23 -12.74
C LYS A 140 -7.54 -12.02 -13.87
N ILE A 141 -7.87 -11.17 -14.84
CA ILE A 141 -6.97 -10.82 -15.95
C ILE A 141 -5.72 -10.09 -15.41
N TYR A 142 -5.91 -9.13 -14.51
CA TYR A 142 -4.82 -8.39 -13.90
C TYR A 142 -3.88 -9.32 -13.10
N ASN A 143 -4.42 -10.20 -12.27
CA ASN A 143 -3.65 -11.16 -11.50
C ASN A 143 -2.92 -12.17 -12.38
N PHE A 144 -3.52 -12.57 -13.53
CA PHE A 144 -2.87 -13.44 -14.51
C PHE A 144 -1.63 -12.77 -15.11
N PHE A 145 -1.76 -11.55 -15.64
CA PHE A 145 -0.62 -10.81 -16.19
C PHE A 145 0.47 -10.55 -15.14
N ARG A 146 0.09 -10.22 -13.93
CA ARG A 146 1.02 -10.00 -12.85
C ARG A 146 1.77 -11.27 -12.44
N ARG A 147 1.08 -12.42 -12.31
CA ARG A 147 1.69 -13.73 -12.05
C ARG A 147 2.64 -14.12 -13.16
N PHE A 148 2.27 -13.85 -14.41
CA PHE A 148 3.10 -14.13 -15.58
C PHE A 148 4.38 -13.26 -15.56
N ILE A 149 4.26 -11.95 -15.37
CA ILE A 149 5.41 -11.04 -15.27
C ILE A 149 6.31 -11.44 -14.09
N PHE A 150 5.71 -11.76 -12.93
CA PHE A 150 6.42 -12.19 -11.75
C PHE A 150 7.17 -13.50 -11.98
N PHE A 151 6.52 -14.51 -12.59
CA PHE A 151 7.13 -15.80 -12.91
C PHE A 151 8.31 -15.63 -13.87
N TYR A 152 8.17 -14.82 -14.92
CA TYR A 152 9.25 -14.52 -15.85
C TYR A 152 10.39 -13.76 -15.19
N TRP A 153 10.07 -12.78 -14.36
CA TRP A 153 11.05 -11.99 -13.61
C TRP A 153 11.82 -12.84 -12.60
N PHE A 154 11.14 -13.70 -11.89
CA PHE A 154 11.73 -14.65 -10.95
C PHE A 154 12.62 -15.67 -11.67
N LYS A 155 12.17 -16.18 -12.82
CA LYS A 155 12.94 -17.10 -13.66
C LYS A 155 14.21 -16.45 -14.23
N LEU A 156 14.12 -15.17 -14.65
CA LEU A 156 15.26 -14.39 -15.12
C LEU A 156 16.23 -14.09 -13.97
N ARG A 157 15.72 -13.73 -12.79
CA ARG A 157 16.54 -13.42 -11.62
C ARG A 157 17.38 -14.60 -11.12
N ARG A 158 16.92 -15.82 -11.33
CA ARG A 158 17.66 -17.06 -10.99
C ARG A 158 18.79 -17.37 -11.96
N LYS A 159 18.85 -16.74 -13.14
CA LYS A 159 19.97 -16.94 -14.07
C LYS A 159 21.21 -16.21 -13.55
N SER A 160 22.34 -16.91 -13.47
CA SER A 160 23.57 -16.37 -12.91
C SER A 160 24.09 -15.11 -13.61
N TRP A 161 23.82 -14.96 -14.92
CA TRP A 161 24.18 -13.77 -15.69
C TRP A 161 23.40 -12.53 -15.26
N PHE A 162 22.13 -12.68 -14.87
CA PHE A 162 21.30 -11.58 -14.39
C PHE A 162 21.82 -11.03 -13.05
N LEU A 163 22.26 -11.91 -12.17
CA LEU A 163 22.90 -11.52 -10.91
C LEU A 163 24.24 -10.79 -11.15
N LYS A 164 24.99 -11.17 -12.19
CA LYS A 164 26.22 -10.47 -12.59
C LYS A 164 25.92 -9.06 -13.11
N ILE A 165 24.87 -8.88 -13.93
CA ILE A 165 24.43 -7.57 -14.41
C ILE A 165 23.96 -6.68 -13.26
N GLN A 166 23.18 -7.20 -12.31
CA GLN A 166 22.74 -6.43 -11.14
C GLN A 166 23.94 -5.97 -10.29
N LYS A 167 24.93 -6.84 -10.07
CA LYS A 167 26.18 -6.48 -9.38
C LYS A 167 26.96 -5.41 -10.12
N PHE A 168 27.01 -5.48 -11.44
CA PHE A 168 27.67 -4.48 -12.27
C PHE A 168 26.99 -3.12 -12.18
N ILE A 169 25.65 -3.07 -12.34
CA ILE A 169 24.85 -1.84 -12.21
C ILE A 169 25.00 -1.24 -10.81
N TYR A 170 24.99 -2.06 -9.78
CA TYR A 170 25.20 -1.59 -8.41
C TYR A 170 26.58 -0.97 -8.19
N LYS A 171 27.63 -1.60 -8.70
CA LYS A 171 29.00 -1.07 -8.65
C LYS A 171 29.11 0.27 -9.40
N SER A 172 28.57 0.37 -10.61
CA SER A 172 28.57 1.60 -11.41
C SER A 172 27.88 2.76 -10.68
N LYS A 173 26.71 2.51 -10.08
CA LYS A 173 26.00 3.52 -9.27
C LYS A 173 26.77 3.98 -8.06
N LYS A 174 27.53 3.09 -7.40
CA LYS A 174 28.37 3.42 -6.25
C LYS A 174 29.57 4.27 -6.65
N THR A 175 30.13 4.02 -7.84
CA THR A 175 31.25 4.80 -8.39
C THR A 175 30.79 6.20 -8.78
N ILE A 176 29.63 6.34 -9.46
CA ILE A 176 29.06 7.64 -9.82
C ILE A 176 28.79 8.48 -8.57
N LYS A 177 28.19 7.89 -7.52
CA LYS A 177 27.95 8.60 -6.26
C LYS A 177 29.22 9.09 -5.57
N LYS A 178 30.35 8.37 -5.72
CA LYS A 178 31.65 8.83 -5.18
C LYS A 178 32.23 10.02 -5.95
N VAL A 179 31.98 10.09 -7.26
CA VAL A 179 32.49 11.17 -8.12
C VAL A 179 31.66 12.45 -7.98
N THR A 180 30.37 12.34 -7.67
CA THR A 180 29.48 13.52 -7.49
C THR A 180 29.47 14.11 -6.09
N ASN A 181 30.13 13.46 -5.12
CA ASN A 181 30.23 13.95 -3.73
C ASN A 181 31.66 14.45 -3.37
N ASN A 182 32.57 14.53 -4.35
CA ASN A 182 33.82 15.27 -4.31
C ASN A 182 33.75 16.52 -5.18
#